data_4fdafdf2633d50ba253ab76047d764ff
#
_entry.id   4fdafdf2633d50ba253ab76047d764ff
#
_cell.length_a   1.000
_cell.length_b   1.000
_cell.length_c   1.000
_cell.angle_alpha   90.00
_cell.angle_beta   90.00
_cell.angle_gamma   90.00
#
_symmetry.space_group_name_H-M   'P 1'
#
loop_
_entity.id
_entity.type
_entity.pdbx_description
1 polymer ?
#
loop_
_entity_poly.entity_id
_entity_poly.type
_entity_poly.pdbx_seq_one_letter_code
_entity_poly.pdbx_strand_id
1 'polypeptide(L)'
;ESASAQDKTESLQSRTILRINSELIDRLVNDSGEASILRSKIEAQLVNFKQSLQDLAESSHRLHDQLREVEIQAETHMQSHLAQQHDHEHAFDPLEFDRFSRLQELTRQMAESVDDIITVQKSLRSTHTIVEEAVAQQSVINRQLQQSLMQIRTVPFSNFSERYYRIARQVAEDLGKKAQLEIIGTDVEIDRNVLEKINPS
;
A
#
# COMPACT_ATOMS: atom_id res chain seq x y z
N GLU A 1 29.73 -61.76 -10.34
CA GLU A 1 29.22 -61.27 -11.64
C GLU A 1 27.76 -60.88 -11.55
N SER A 2 27.52 -59.81 -10.93
CA SER A 2 26.21 -59.12 -10.92
C SER A 2 26.41 -57.75 -10.35
N ALA A 3 26.93 -56.86 -11.16
CA ALA A 3 26.98 -55.44 -10.87
C ALA A 3 26.46 -54.67 -12.08
N SER A 4 25.70 -53.67 -11.80
CA SER A 4 25.28 -52.60 -12.73
C SER A 4 24.01 -52.81 -13.53
N ALA A 5 22.89 -52.81 -12.83
CA ALA A 5 21.64 -52.35 -13.39
C ALA A 5 20.96 -51.39 -12.40
N GLN A 6 21.75 -50.50 -11.81
CA GLN A 6 21.27 -49.38 -11.05
C GLN A 6 21.54 -48.12 -11.81
N ASP A 7 20.53 -47.29 -11.84
CA ASP A 7 20.64 -45.88 -12.12
C ASP A 7 20.43 -45.42 -13.56
N LYS A 8 19.19 -45.50 -14.03
CA LYS A 8 18.61 -44.55 -14.99
C LYS A 8 17.12 -44.37 -14.74
N THR A 9 16.75 -44.12 -13.51
CA THR A 9 15.51 -43.42 -13.19
C THR A 9 15.83 -41.93 -12.99
N GLU A 10 16.43 -41.33 -14.00
CA GLU A 10 16.36 -39.88 -14.12
C GLU A 10 14.90 -39.51 -14.26
N SER A 11 14.42 -38.89 -13.24
CA SER A 11 13.14 -38.27 -13.12
C SER A 11 12.80 -37.45 -14.39
N LEU A 12 12.04 -38.08 -15.27
CA LEU A 12 11.20 -37.35 -16.20
C LEU A 12 10.21 -36.55 -15.36
N GLN A 13 10.66 -35.38 -14.86
CA GLN A 13 9.75 -34.36 -14.45
C GLN A 13 8.87 -34.07 -15.66
N SER A 14 7.71 -34.72 -15.69
CA SER A 14 6.67 -34.43 -16.66
C SER A 14 6.36 -32.95 -16.53
N ARG A 15 6.97 -32.15 -17.40
CA ARG A 15 6.62 -30.74 -17.56
C ARG A 15 5.15 -30.75 -18.00
N THR A 16 4.26 -30.56 -17.04
CA THR A 16 2.85 -30.38 -17.33
C THR A 16 2.73 -29.07 -18.11
N ILE A 17 2.57 -29.21 -19.42
CA ILE A 17 2.37 -28.06 -20.31
C ILE A 17 0.94 -27.59 -20.10
N LEU A 18 0.78 -26.47 -19.38
CA LEU A 18 -0.50 -25.79 -19.25
C LEU A 18 -0.69 -24.87 -20.46
N ARG A 19 -1.72 -25.10 -21.25
CA ARG A 19 -2.10 -24.18 -22.34
C ARG A 19 -2.93 -23.05 -21.74
N ILE A 20 -2.36 -21.87 -21.63
CA ILE A 20 -3.04 -20.66 -21.14
C ILE A 20 -3.41 -19.80 -22.35
N ASN A 21 -4.64 -19.26 -22.34
CA ASN A 21 -5.09 -18.32 -23.37
C ASN A 21 -4.34 -16.99 -23.21
N SER A 22 -3.75 -16.48 -24.29
CA SER A 22 -3.02 -15.20 -24.30
C SER A 22 -3.90 -14.03 -23.84
N GLU A 23 -5.18 -14.01 -24.24
CA GLU A 23 -6.12 -12.97 -23.81
C GLU A 23 -6.35 -12.95 -22.30
N LEU A 24 -6.26 -14.09 -21.63
CA LEU A 24 -6.37 -14.16 -20.18
C LEU A 24 -5.15 -13.51 -19.51
N ILE A 25 -3.95 -13.75 -20.04
CA ILE A 25 -2.73 -13.15 -19.53
C ILE A 25 -2.76 -11.64 -19.73
N ASP A 26 -3.19 -11.18 -20.92
CA ASP A 26 -3.30 -9.73 -21.22
C ASP A 26 -4.29 -9.05 -20.27
N ARG A 27 -5.43 -9.68 -19.96
CA ARG A 27 -6.38 -9.17 -18.95
C ARG A 27 -5.74 -9.10 -17.58
N LEU A 28 -5.07 -10.15 -17.11
CA LEU A 28 -4.41 -10.18 -15.81
C LEU A 28 -3.32 -9.10 -15.67
N VAL A 29 -2.58 -8.84 -16.75
CA VAL A 29 -1.60 -7.74 -16.78
C VAL A 29 -2.28 -6.39 -16.64
N ASN A 30 -3.39 -6.16 -17.35
CA ASN A 30 -4.16 -4.92 -17.25
C ASN A 30 -4.77 -4.75 -15.85
N ASP A 31 -5.39 -5.81 -15.30
CA ASP A 31 -5.99 -5.80 -13.96
C ASP A 31 -4.92 -5.49 -12.89
N SER A 32 -3.72 -6.07 -13.04
CA SER A 32 -2.59 -5.77 -12.15
C SER A 32 -2.10 -4.33 -12.30
N GLY A 33 -2.17 -3.75 -13.50
CA GLY A 33 -1.92 -2.34 -13.76
C GLY A 33 -2.94 -1.43 -13.08
N GLU A 34 -4.23 -1.75 -13.19
CA GLU A 34 -5.31 -1.03 -12.51
C GLU A 34 -5.17 -1.11 -10.98
N ALA A 35 -4.84 -2.30 -10.44
CA ALA A 35 -4.57 -2.47 -9.02
C ALA A 35 -3.42 -1.56 -8.53
N SER A 36 -2.38 -1.35 -9.36
CA SER A 36 -1.30 -0.41 -9.04
C SER A 36 -1.78 1.04 -8.98
N ILE A 37 -2.67 1.45 -9.88
CA ILE A 37 -3.23 2.81 -9.88
C ILE A 37 -4.12 3.03 -8.65
N LEU A 38 -4.97 2.06 -8.33
CA LEU A 38 -5.83 2.13 -7.13
C LEU A 38 -5.00 2.19 -5.85
N ARG A 39 -3.93 1.41 -5.76
CA ARG A 39 -2.99 1.45 -4.65
C ARG A 39 -2.35 2.84 -4.50
N SER A 40 -1.88 3.45 -5.59
CA SER A 40 -1.29 4.80 -5.54
C SER A 40 -2.30 5.84 -5.03
N LYS A 41 -3.59 5.68 -5.37
CA LYS A 41 -4.65 6.53 -4.81
C LYS A 41 -4.81 6.31 -3.30
N ILE A 42 -4.75 5.07 -2.83
CA ILE A 42 -4.83 4.75 -1.40
C ILE A 42 -3.63 5.36 -0.67
N GLU A 43 -2.40 5.21 -1.19
CA GLU A 43 -1.19 5.82 -0.62
C GLU A 43 -1.33 7.34 -0.48
N ALA A 44 -1.84 8.02 -1.51
CA ALA A 44 -2.09 9.46 -1.44
C ALA A 44 -3.13 9.84 -0.36
N GLN A 45 -4.19 9.02 -0.19
CA GLN A 45 -5.19 9.26 0.86
C GLN A 45 -4.64 8.97 2.27
N LEU A 46 -3.74 8.00 2.42
CA LEU A 46 -3.08 7.73 3.70
C LEU A 46 -2.21 8.92 4.13
N VAL A 47 -1.50 9.57 3.20
CA VAL A 47 -0.74 10.80 3.50
C VAL A 47 -1.66 11.91 3.99
N ASN A 48 -2.79 12.14 3.32
CA ASN A 48 -3.78 13.15 3.73
C ASN A 48 -4.40 12.81 5.10
N PHE A 49 -4.69 11.54 5.33
CA PHE A 49 -5.24 11.07 6.61
C PHE A 49 -4.26 11.29 7.76
N LYS A 50 -2.98 11.00 7.53
CA LYS A 50 -1.91 11.27 8.50
C LYS A 50 -1.84 12.75 8.87
N GLN A 51 -1.93 13.64 7.88
CA GLN A 51 -1.97 15.08 8.12
C GLN A 51 -3.18 15.48 8.97
N SER A 52 -4.38 14.96 8.64
CA SER A 52 -5.59 15.23 9.42
C SER A 52 -5.50 14.75 10.87
N LEU A 53 -4.82 13.60 11.11
CA LEU A 53 -4.55 13.12 12.46
C LEU A 53 -3.58 14.04 13.23
N GLN A 54 -2.62 14.66 12.55
CA GLN A 54 -1.71 15.64 13.15
C GLN A 54 -2.45 16.92 13.53
N ASP A 55 -3.29 17.42 12.61
CA ASP A 55 -4.11 18.62 12.87
C ASP A 55 -5.10 18.40 14.02
N LEU A 56 -5.68 17.20 14.09
CA LEU A 56 -6.54 16.80 15.22
C LEU A 56 -5.75 16.78 16.54
N ALA A 57 -4.50 16.25 16.54
CA ALA A 57 -3.66 16.23 17.72
C ALA A 57 -3.40 17.65 18.25
N GLU A 58 -3.00 18.53 17.36
CA GLU A 58 -2.71 19.92 17.71
C GLU A 58 -3.96 20.63 18.24
N SER A 59 -5.11 20.38 17.60
CA SER A 59 -6.39 20.94 18.03
C SER A 59 -6.80 20.44 19.42
N SER A 60 -6.63 19.15 19.69
CA SER A 60 -6.94 18.54 20.98
C SER A 60 -6.01 19.06 22.08
N HIS A 61 -4.73 19.22 21.82
CA HIS A 61 -3.79 19.81 22.77
C HIS A 61 -4.16 21.27 23.09
N ARG A 62 -4.44 22.07 22.08
CA ARG A 62 -4.88 23.46 22.33
C ARG A 62 -6.15 23.53 23.17
N LEU A 63 -7.10 22.63 22.90
CA LEU A 63 -8.35 22.58 23.69
C LEU A 63 -8.07 22.19 25.13
N HIS A 64 -7.19 21.21 25.36
CA HIS A 64 -6.75 20.82 26.71
C HIS A 64 -6.11 21.97 27.46
N ASP A 65 -5.21 22.75 26.81
CA ASP A 65 -4.54 23.89 27.41
C ASP A 65 -5.53 25.02 27.73
N GLN A 66 -6.50 25.26 26.83
CA GLN A 66 -7.57 26.26 27.08
C GLN A 66 -8.48 25.86 28.25
N LEU A 67 -8.83 24.57 28.38
CA LEU A 67 -9.61 24.11 29.52
C LEU A 67 -8.85 24.29 30.84
N ARG A 68 -7.56 24.00 30.85
CA ARG A 68 -6.70 24.22 32.02
C ARG A 68 -6.62 25.69 32.40
N GLU A 69 -6.53 26.59 31.42
CA GLU A 69 -6.56 28.02 31.63
C GLU A 69 -7.88 28.50 32.27
N VAL A 70 -9.01 27.98 31.76
CA VAL A 70 -10.35 28.24 32.31
C VAL A 70 -10.44 27.76 33.77
N GLU A 71 -9.91 26.59 34.09
CA GLU A 71 -9.88 26.02 35.43
C GLU A 71 -9.08 26.92 36.38
N ILE A 72 -7.87 27.35 35.99
CA ILE A 72 -7.02 28.24 36.78
C ILE A 72 -7.70 29.60 36.99
N GLN A 73 -8.30 30.18 35.96
CA GLN A 73 -9.01 31.46 36.07
C GLN A 73 -10.21 31.36 36.99
N ALA A 74 -10.99 30.28 36.88
CA ALA A 74 -12.12 30.02 37.74
C ALA A 74 -11.68 29.92 39.20
N GLU A 75 -10.62 29.18 39.49
CA GLU A 75 -10.07 29.01 40.85
C GLU A 75 -9.52 30.32 41.41
N THR A 76 -8.80 31.08 40.58
CA THR A 76 -8.27 32.42 40.97
C THR A 76 -9.39 33.41 41.29
N HIS A 77 -10.45 33.41 40.49
CA HIS A 77 -11.64 34.25 40.72
C HIS A 77 -12.31 33.91 42.05
N MET A 78 -12.47 32.65 42.34
CA MET A 78 -13.04 32.19 43.59
C MET A 78 -12.19 32.60 44.78
N GLN A 79 -10.85 32.39 44.72
CA GLN A 79 -9.94 32.79 45.80
C GLN A 79 -9.95 34.32 46.05
N SER A 80 -10.02 35.13 44.97
CA SER A 80 -10.08 36.58 45.11
C SER A 80 -11.40 37.06 45.75
N HIS A 81 -12.53 36.42 45.40
CA HIS A 81 -13.82 36.70 46.05
C HIS A 81 -13.84 36.30 47.53
N LEU A 82 -13.28 35.15 47.88
CA LEU A 82 -13.15 34.71 49.29
C LEU A 82 -12.24 35.66 50.11
N ALA A 83 -11.16 36.18 49.53
CA ALA A 83 -10.25 37.09 50.17
C ALA A 83 -10.88 38.49 50.43
N GLN A 84 -11.71 38.99 49.50
CA GLN A 84 -12.42 40.28 49.64
C GLN A 84 -13.57 40.22 50.66
N GLN A 85 -14.13 39.05 50.94
CA GLN A 85 -15.21 38.87 51.92
C GLN A 85 -14.73 38.91 53.39
N HIS A 86 -13.43 38.73 53.64
CA HIS A 86 -12.90 38.86 55.00
C HIS A 86 -12.95 40.29 55.52
N ASP A 87 -13.14 41.30 54.64
CA ASP A 87 -13.17 42.74 55.02
C ASP A 87 -14.61 43.34 55.14
N HIS A 88 -15.64 42.63 54.66
CA HIS A 88 -17.04 43.12 54.71
C HIS A 88 -18.00 41.99 55.11
N GLU A 89 -18.85 42.25 56.12
CA GLU A 89 -19.94 41.38 56.65
C GLU A 89 -21.09 41.11 55.63
N HIS A 90 -20.80 40.90 54.37
CA HIS A 90 -21.84 40.50 53.41
C HIS A 90 -21.90 39.00 53.27
N ALA A 91 -23.06 38.44 53.56
CA ALA A 91 -23.38 37.03 53.42
C ALA A 91 -23.03 36.53 52.00
N PHE A 92 -22.28 35.45 51.94
CA PHE A 92 -21.97 34.71 50.73
C PHE A 92 -23.26 34.42 49.94
N ASP A 93 -23.31 34.81 48.65
CA ASP A 93 -24.45 34.48 47.79
C ASP A 93 -24.38 32.98 47.38
N PRO A 94 -25.28 32.12 47.88
CA PRO A 94 -25.32 30.69 47.54
C PRO A 94 -25.43 30.45 46.03
N LEU A 95 -25.97 31.40 45.27
CA LEU A 95 -26.14 31.29 43.81
C LEU A 95 -24.79 31.45 43.06
N GLU A 96 -23.83 32.21 43.58
CA GLU A 96 -22.50 32.35 42.99
C GLU A 96 -21.68 31.06 43.22
N PHE A 97 -21.77 30.44 44.37
CA PHE A 97 -21.14 29.16 44.67
C PHE A 97 -21.69 28.03 43.80
N ASP A 98 -22.98 28.00 43.58
CA ASP A 98 -23.63 26.97 42.74
C ASP A 98 -23.20 27.13 41.28
N ARG A 99 -23.09 28.38 40.78
CA ARG A 99 -22.55 28.65 39.42
C ARG A 99 -21.09 28.21 39.27
N PHE A 100 -20.27 28.48 40.28
CA PHE A 100 -18.86 28.08 40.27
C PHE A 100 -18.71 26.55 40.29
N SER A 101 -19.42 25.86 41.17
CA SER A 101 -19.41 24.40 41.25
C SER A 101 -19.86 23.77 39.94
N ARG A 102 -20.86 24.36 39.29
CA ARG A 102 -21.33 23.92 37.97
C ARG A 102 -20.29 24.16 36.87
N LEU A 103 -19.58 25.26 36.89
CA LEU A 103 -18.49 25.56 35.96
C LEU A 103 -17.34 24.56 36.12
N GLN A 104 -16.93 24.24 37.33
CA GLN A 104 -15.90 23.25 37.61
C GLN A 104 -16.32 21.86 37.10
N GLU A 105 -17.55 21.46 37.35
CA GLU A 105 -18.05 20.17 36.88
C GLU A 105 -18.08 20.10 35.33
N LEU A 106 -18.51 21.17 34.66
CA LEU A 106 -18.50 21.26 33.20
C LEU A 106 -17.07 21.21 32.64
N THR A 107 -16.14 21.95 33.25
CA THR A 107 -14.74 21.96 32.79
C THR A 107 -14.11 20.58 32.96
N ARG A 108 -14.39 19.89 34.07
CA ARG A 108 -13.94 18.51 34.28
C ARG A 108 -14.50 17.54 33.25
N GLN A 109 -15.79 17.59 32.94
CA GLN A 109 -16.42 16.76 31.92
C GLN A 109 -15.86 17.05 30.51
N MET A 110 -15.54 18.33 30.22
CA MET A 110 -14.90 18.69 28.97
C MET A 110 -13.45 18.16 28.90
N ALA A 111 -12.68 18.22 29.99
CA ALA A 111 -11.34 17.67 30.05
C ALA A 111 -11.34 16.16 29.82
N GLU A 112 -12.27 15.42 30.43
CA GLU A 112 -12.46 13.99 30.22
C GLU A 112 -12.79 13.69 28.76
N SER A 113 -13.69 14.49 28.14
CA SER A 113 -14.02 14.32 26.72
C SER A 113 -12.81 14.57 25.79
N VAL A 114 -11.92 15.52 26.13
CA VAL A 114 -10.69 15.76 25.37
C VAL A 114 -9.70 14.59 25.53
N ASP A 115 -9.59 14.01 26.71
CA ASP A 115 -8.75 12.83 26.94
C ASP A 115 -9.25 11.62 26.16
N ASP A 116 -10.56 11.46 26.06
CA ASP A 116 -11.18 10.43 25.19
C ASP A 116 -10.81 10.66 23.72
N ILE A 117 -10.88 11.90 23.23
CA ILE A 117 -10.47 12.24 21.86
C ILE A 117 -9.00 11.90 21.63
N ILE A 118 -8.10 12.22 22.57
CA ILE A 118 -6.67 11.88 22.49
C ILE A 118 -6.48 10.36 22.44
N THR A 119 -7.27 9.62 23.19
CA THR A 119 -7.19 8.16 23.22
C THR A 119 -7.65 7.55 21.89
N VAL A 120 -8.76 8.01 21.33
CA VAL A 120 -9.26 7.61 20.00
C VAL A 120 -8.21 7.96 18.92
N GLN A 121 -7.61 9.13 19.00
CA GLN A 121 -6.58 9.56 18.05
C GLN A 121 -5.34 8.64 18.09
N LYS A 122 -4.89 8.21 19.27
CA LYS A 122 -3.79 7.25 19.39
C LYS A 122 -4.14 5.93 18.70
N SER A 123 -5.36 5.45 18.87
CA SER A 123 -5.87 4.24 18.23
C SER A 123 -5.91 4.39 16.70
N LEU A 124 -6.41 5.53 16.19
CA LEU A 124 -6.45 5.82 14.76
C LEU A 124 -5.04 5.90 14.16
N ARG A 125 -4.08 6.48 14.87
CA ARG A 125 -2.68 6.54 14.43
C ARG A 125 -2.06 5.14 14.33
N SER A 126 -2.34 4.26 15.29
CA SER A 126 -1.89 2.86 15.25
C SER A 126 -2.49 2.12 14.05
N THR A 127 -3.80 2.29 13.83
CA THR A 127 -4.50 1.70 12.68
C THR A 127 -3.93 2.20 11.36
N HIS A 128 -3.64 3.50 11.25
CA HIS A 128 -3.00 4.09 10.07
C HIS A 128 -1.66 3.40 9.74
N THR A 129 -0.80 3.20 10.75
CA THR A 129 0.50 2.52 10.54
C THR A 129 0.31 1.10 10.03
N ILE A 130 -0.65 0.35 10.58
CA ILE A 130 -0.96 -1.02 10.12
C ILE A 130 -1.42 -1.01 8.65
N VAL A 131 -2.25 -0.04 8.26
CA VAL A 131 -2.72 0.09 6.87
C VAL A 131 -1.58 0.49 5.94
N GLU A 132 -0.69 1.41 6.34
CA GLU A 132 0.53 1.75 5.57
C GLU A 132 1.38 0.51 5.29
N GLU A 133 1.64 -0.31 6.31
CA GLU A 133 2.41 -1.56 6.16
C GLU A 133 1.72 -2.55 5.23
N ALA A 134 0.40 -2.72 5.35
CA ALA A 134 -0.37 -3.62 4.50
C ALA A 134 -0.34 -3.18 3.02
N VAL A 135 -0.45 -1.87 2.75
CA VAL A 135 -0.36 -1.31 1.39
C VAL A 135 1.05 -1.46 0.82
N ALA A 136 2.09 -1.27 1.64
CA ALA A 136 3.47 -1.50 1.23
C ALA A 136 3.71 -2.98 0.87
N GLN A 137 3.20 -3.92 1.67
CA GLN A 137 3.28 -5.35 1.38
C GLN A 137 2.52 -5.73 0.11
N GLN A 138 1.31 -5.18 -0.09
CA GLN A 138 0.54 -5.37 -1.32
C GLN A 138 1.33 -4.89 -2.55
N SER A 139 2.11 -3.81 -2.43
CA SER A 139 2.99 -3.30 -3.49
C SER A 139 4.00 -4.36 -3.95
N VAL A 140 4.64 -5.03 -3.00
CA VAL A 140 5.63 -6.08 -3.30
C VAL A 140 4.97 -7.25 -4.01
N ILE A 141 3.83 -7.72 -3.48
CA ILE A 141 3.08 -8.83 -4.08
C ILE A 141 2.63 -8.51 -5.51
N ASN A 142 2.09 -7.29 -5.72
CA ASN A 142 1.63 -6.88 -7.05
C ASN A 142 2.78 -6.80 -8.06
N ARG A 143 3.96 -6.31 -7.63
CA ARG A 143 5.17 -6.28 -8.48
C ARG A 143 5.62 -7.70 -8.85
N GLN A 144 5.64 -8.61 -7.88
CA GLN A 144 5.99 -10.01 -8.14
C GLN A 144 4.99 -10.67 -9.10
N LEU A 145 3.68 -10.40 -8.92
CA LEU A 145 2.64 -10.88 -9.82
C LEU A 145 2.86 -10.37 -11.25
N GLN A 146 3.13 -9.07 -11.42
CA GLN A 146 3.43 -8.49 -12.74
C GLN A 146 4.65 -9.16 -13.38
N GLN A 147 5.72 -9.34 -12.62
CA GLN A 147 6.92 -10.03 -13.13
C GLN A 147 6.62 -11.47 -13.57
N SER A 148 5.86 -12.22 -12.77
CA SER A 148 5.47 -13.59 -13.09
C SER A 148 4.58 -13.65 -14.34
N LEU A 149 3.63 -12.72 -14.49
CA LEU A 149 2.78 -12.61 -15.66
C LEU A 149 3.59 -12.27 -16.92
N MET A 150 4.57 -11.39 -16.81
CA MET A 150 5.47 -11.05 -17.91
C MET A 150 6.33 -12.26 -18.31
N GLN A 151 6.86 -13.03 -17.36
CA GLN A 151 7.62 -14.26 -17.65
C GLN A 151 6.78 -15.33 -18.38
N ILE A 152 5.48 -15.45 -18.03
CA ILE A 152 4.58 -16.39 -18.73
C ILE A 152 4.31 -15.92 -20.18
N ARG A 153 4.36 -14.61 -20.42
CA ARG A 153 4.12 -14.02 -21.73
C ARG A 153 5.33 -14.06 -22.65
N THR A 154 6.54 -14.16 -22.08
CA THR A 154 7.78 -14.26 -22.87
C THR A 154 8.04 -15.68 -23.32
N VAL A 155 8.67 -15.82 -24.47
CA VAL A 155 9.17 -17.08 -25.02
C VAL A 155 10.59 -16.89 -25.52
N PRO A 156 11.48 -17.88 -25.34
CA PRO A 156 12.83 -17.81 -25.86
C PRO A 156 12.80 -17.75 -27.39
N PHE A 157 13.63 -16.89 -27.97
CA PHE A 157 13.73 -16.73 -29.42
C PHE A 157 14.14 -18.01 -30.12
N SER A 158 14.84 -18.92 -29.44
CA SER A 158 15.21 -20.26 -29.94
C SER A 158 14.02 -21.03 -30.52
N ASN A 159 12.81 -20.83 -30.00
CA ASN A 159 11.60 -21.50 -30.51
C ASN A 159 11.25 -21.12 -31.96
N PHE A 160 11.77 -20.00 -32.44
CA PHE A 160 11.53 -19.47 -33.79
C PHE A 160 12.74 -19.64 -34.70
N SER A 161 13.90 -20.02 -34.19
CA SER A 161 15.17 -20.12 -34.93
C SER A 161 15.07 -21.05 -36.13
N GLU A 162 14.45 -22.22 -35.97
CA GLU A 162 14.28 -23.22 -37.06
C GLU A 162 13.46 -22.64 -38.22
N ARG A 163 12.45 -21.81 -37.93
CA ARG A 163 11.64 -21.18 -38.95
C ARG A 163 12.47 -20.17 -39.77
N TYR A 164 13.29 -19.38 -39.11
CA TYR A 164 14.18 -18.43 -39.80
C TYR A 164 15.23 -19.13 -40.66
N TYR A 165 15.80 -20.22 -40.18
CA TYR A 165 16.73 -21.04 -40.97
C TYR A 165 16.05 -21.63 -42.20
N ARG A 166 14.78 -22.08 -42.11
CA ARG A 166 14.02 -22.59 -43.21
C ARG A 166 13.72 -21.51 -44.25
N ILE A 167 13.26 -20.33 -43.81
CA ILE A 167 12.97 -19.19 -44.69
C ILE A 167 14.24 -18.75 -45.41
N ALA A 168 15.35 -18.59 -44.68
CA ALA A 168 16.61 -18.18 -45.30
C ALA A 168 17.10 -19.16 -46.34
N ARG A 169 16.95 -20.46 -46.10
CA ARG A 169 17.31 -21.51 -47.08
C ARG A 169 16.42 -21.43 -48.31
N GLN A 170 15.12 -21.31 -48.11
CA GLN A 170 14.16 -21.23 -49.23
C GLN A 170 14.42 -20.01 -50.12
N VAL A 171 14.58 -18.84 -49.53
CA VAL A 171 14.89 -17.63 -50.28
C VAL A 171 16.24 -17.72 -51.01
N ALA A 172 17.24 -18.34 -50.38
CA ALA A 172 18.54 -18.55 -51.02
C ALA A 172 18.43 -19.50 -52.25
N GLU A 173 17.65 -20.57 -52.14
CA GLU A 173 17.38 -21.50 -53.25
C GLU A 173 16.61 -20.80 -54.38
N ASP A 174 15.55 -20.02 -54.07
CA ASP A 174 14.74 -19.31 -55.04
C ASP A 174 15.53 -18.27 -55.85
N LEU A 175 16.54 -17.65 -55.19
CA LEU A 175 17.41 -16.65 -55.77
C LEU A 175 18.68 -17.26 -56.43
N GLY A 176 18.88 -18.57 -56.34
CA GLY A 176 20.08 -19.25 -56.81
C GLY A 176 21.38 -18.83 -56.12
N LYS A 177 21.30 -18.31 -54.88
CA LYS A 177 22.42 -17.78 -54.10
C LYS A 177 22.72 -18.64 -52.89
N LYS A 178 23.99 -18.67 -52.48
CA LYS A 178 24.37 -19.28 -51.20
C LYS A 178 24.31 -18.25 -50.11
N ALA A 179 23.48 -18.48 -49.11
CA ALA A 179 23.39 -17.64 -47.90
C ALA A 179 23.58 -18.51 -46.65
N GLN A 180 24.18 -17.94 -45.61
CA GLN A 180 24.30 -18.57 -44.31
C GLN A 180 23.68 -17.60 -43.30
N LEU A 181 22.75 -18.08 -42.51
CA LEU A 181 22.12 -17.35 -41.42
C LEU A 181 22.80 -17.74 -40.12
N GLU A 182 23.28 -16.74 -39.38
CA GLU A 182 23.74 -16.92 -38.01
C GLU A 182 22.83 -16.17 -37.06
N ILE A 183 22.36 -16.81 -36.00
CA ILE A 183 21.46 -16.23 -35.01
C ILE A 183 22.20 -16.22 -33.67
N ILE A 184 22.44 -15.03 -33.13
CA ILE A 184 23.16 -14.82 -31.86
C ILE A 184 22.14 -14.39 -30.80
N GLY A 185 22.22 -14.95 -29.58
CA GLY A 185 21.31 -14.60 -28.48
C GLY A 185 19.97 -15.33 -28.52
N THR A 186 19.96 -16.57 -28.93
CA THR A 186 18.74 -17.42 -29.01
C THR A 186 18.00 -17.63 -27.71
N ASP A 187 18.69 -17.44 -26.55
CA ASP A 187 18.12 -17.60 -25.20
C ASP A 187 17.39 -16.34 -24.71
N VAL A 188 17.42 -15.24 -25.50
CA VAL A 188 16.72 -14.02 -25.15
C VAL A 188 15.22 -14.28 -25.17
N GLU A 189 14.55 -13.96 -24.05
CA GLU A 189 13.11 -14.04 -23.93
C GLU A 189 12.47 -12.80 -24.55
N ILE A 190 11.52 -13.02 -25.46
CA ILE A 190 10.81 -11.96 -26.18
C ILE A 190 9.31 -12.16 -25.97
N ASP A 191 8.58 -11.05 -25.85
CA ASP A 191 7.12 -11.07 -25.78
C ASP A 191 6.53 -11.77 -27.01
N ARG A 192 5.66 -12.74 -26.76
CA ARG A 192 5.04 -13.56 -27.80
C ARG A 192 4.28 -12.72 -28.82
N ASN A 193 3.54 -11.70 -28.38
CA ASN A 193 2.77 -10.82 -29.27
C ASN A 193 3.69 -9.99 -30.19
N VAL A 194 4.88 -9.62 -29.70
CA VAL A 194 5.89 -8.96 -30.53
C VAL A 194 6.43 -9.92 -31.58
N LEU A 195 6.76 -11.14 -31.20
CA LEU A 195 7.25 -12.17 -32.13
C LEU A 195 6.20 -12.52 -33.19
N GLU A 196 4.94 -12.63 -32.82
CA GLU A 196 3.85 -12.91 -33.78
C GLU A 196 3.64 -11.75 -34.76
N LYS A 197 3.84 -10.49 -34.35
CA LYS A 197 3.77 -9.32 -35.25
C LYS A 197 4.97 -9.21 -36.18
N ILE A 198 6.15 -9.59 -35.73
CA ILE A 198 7.37 -9.56 -36.56
C ILE A 198 7.37 -10.75 -37.53
N ASN A 199 6.63 -11.79 -37.25
CA ASN A 199 6.55 -13.04 -37.98
C ASN A 199 5.16 -13.25 -38.56
N PRO A 200 4.71 -12.42 -39.50
CA PRO A 200 3.43 -12.64 -40.17
C PRO A 200 3.45 -14.02 -40.88
N SER A 201 2.34 -14.73 -40.82
CA SER A 201 2.12 -16.06 -41.31
C SER A 201 2.36 -16.18 -42.79
#